data_3d7152c241b1776597bd92e978274e54
#
_entry.id   3d7152c241b1776597bd92e978274e54
#
_cell.length_a   1.000
_cell.length_b   1.000
_cell.length_c   1.000
_cell.angle_alpha   90.00
_cell.angle_beta   90.00
_cell.angle_gamma   90.00
#
_symmetry.space_group_name_H-M   'P 1'
#
loop_
_entity.id
_entity.type
_entity.pdbx_description
1 polymer ?
#
loop_
_entity_poly.entity_id
_entity_poly.type
_entity_poly.pdbx_seq_one_letter_code
_entity_poly.pdbx_strand_id
1 'polypeptide(L)'
;GYLRQLLPRRPDLKLVVTSATIDAQRFADYFARPAPAPDRSKQRQASSGGGDPQSGGAWGPLIPAPVIQVSGRTFPVEVRYRPFEESRDYDLNSAITDAVDELWRGGAGPGGDILVFLPGEREIREAADHLRKHLSHQPVLRSAEVLPLFARLSQAEQDRIFQDHSGRRIVLSTNVAETSLTVPGIRFVIDAGTARVKRYSFRQKVEQLMVEPISQAAANQRAGRCGRVADGICIRLYDEAGFNGRPKFTDPEILRSSLAGVILRMKSLRLGAVEEFAFIEPPQKRAIVDGYQLLSELGAVDEANDLTRIGQTLSRLPLDPRVGRMILEAQQRGALDEVMVIASALSLQDVRDRPMDKQAQADQAHAKFDDEKSEFSGTLKLWKWLEDSKGGHGKDHKLSHRQYENLLRENFINVRRVREWRDIHTQLHTVVAEHKWQINTAPASYEQLHLSMLAG
;
A
#
# COMPACT_ATOMS: atom_id res chain seq x y z
N GLY A 1 5.64 -10.75 16.47
CA GLY A 1 6.70 -11.38 17.30
C GLY A 1 7.00 -10.56 18.53
N TYR A 2 7.44 -9.31 18.37
CA TYR A 2 7.84 -8.46 19.50
C TYR A 2 6.75 -8.32 20.58
N LEU A 3 5.51 -8.03 20.19
CA LEU A 3 4.40 -7.95 21.15
C LEU A 3 4.12 -9.27 21.85
N ARG A 4 4.27 -10.40 21.15
CA ARG A 4 4.14 -11.73 21.78
C ARG A 4 5.17 -11.97 22.87
N GLN A 5 6.41 -11.47 22.69
CA GLN A 5 7.47 -11.54 23.71
C GLN A 5 7.26 -10.53 24.83
N LEU A 6 6.64 -9.37 24.55
CA LEU A 6 6.43 -8.30 25.50
C LEU A 6 5.23 -8.56 26.46
N LEU A 7 4.13 -9.08 25.95
CA LEU A 7 2.87 -9.25 26.70
C LEU A 7 3.03 -10.04 28.02
N PRO A 8 3.83 -11.11 28.10
CA PRO A 8 4.06 -11.81 29.37
C PRO A 8 4.80 -10.97 30.41
N ARG A 9 5.62 -9.99 29.98
CA ARG A 9 6.38 -9.09 30.83
C ARG A 9 5.60 -7.83 31.23
N ARG A 10 4.54 -7.53 30.48
CA ARG A 10 3.68 -6.36 30.64
C ARG A 10 2.20 -6.79 30.67
N PRO A 11 1.75 -7.41 31.78
CA PRO A 11 0.36 -7.89 31.93
C PRO A 11 -0.68 -6.74 31.94
N ASP A 12 -0.24 -5.53 32.21
CA ASP A 12 -1.04 -4.30 32.13
C ASP A 12 -1.37 -3.90 30.69
N LEU A 13 -0.55 -4.33 29.72
CA LEU A 13 -0.74 -3.99 28.31
C LEU A 13 -1.87 -4.83 27.70
N LYS A 14 -2.77 -4.14 26.99
CA LYS A 14 -3.84 -4.78 26.22
C LYS A 14 -3.57 -4.61 24.74
N LEU A 15 -3.73 -5.70 23.99
CA LEU A 15 -3.57 -5.72 22.54
C LEU A 15 -4.92 -5.95 21.89
N VAL A 16 -5.32 -5.04 21.00
CA VAL A 16 -6.49 -5.18 20.15
C VAL A 16 -6.02 -5.18 18.70
N VAL A 17 -6.29 -6.27 17.98
CA VAL A 17 -6.00 -6.38 16.55
C VAL A 17 -7.30 -6.19 15.79
N THR A 18 -7.34 -5.21 14.89
CA THR A 18 -8.52 -4.92 14.07
C THR A 18 -8.17 -5.10 12.60
N SER A 19 -9.02 -5.81 11.87
CA SER A 19 -8.86 -5.97 10.42
C SER A 19 -10.18 -6.45 9.80
N ALA A 20 -10.29 -6.27 8.48
CA ALA A 20 -11.43 -6.78 7.71
C ALA A 20 -11.11 -8.05 6.91
N THR A 21 -9.84 -8.39 6.70
CA THR A 21 -9.40 -9.42 5.73
C THR A 21 -8.33 -10.38 6.24
N ILE A 22 -8.05 -10.38 7.55
CA ILE A 22 -7.08 -11.30 8.13
C ILE A 22 -7.72 -12.63 8.53
N ASP A 23 -6.90 -13.66 8.62
CA ASP A 23 -7.26 -14.91 9.29
C ASP A 23 -7.33 -14.68 10.82
N ALA A 24 -8.53 -14.34 11.29
CA ALA A 24 -8.76 -14.02 12.71
C ALA A 24 -8.39 -15.17 13.63
N GLN A 25 -8.62 -16.44 13.19
CA GLN A 25 -8.29 -17.62 13.98
C GLN A 25 -6.77 -17.76 14.16
N ARG A 26 -6.01 -17.55 13.09
CA ARG A 26 -4.54 -17.61 13.16
C ARG A 26 -3.97 -16.58 14.15
N PHE A 27 -4.53 -15.35 14.18
CA PHE A 27 -4.14 -14.33 15.15
C PHE A 27 -4.57 -14.71 16.58
N ALA A 28 -5.76 -15.27 16.75
CA ALA A 28 -6.24 -15.75 18.04
C ALA A 28 -5.33 -16.85 18.62
N ASP A 29 -4.95 -17.82 17.79
CA ASP A 29 -4.05 -18.91 18.18
C ASP A 29 -2.62 -18.39 18.44
N TYR A 30 -2.14 -17.45 17.65
CA TYR A 30 -0.82 -16.84 17.82
C TYR A 30 -0.68 -16.11 19.16
N PHE A 31 -1.73 -15.47 19.64
CA PHE A 31 -1.78 -14.78 20.94
C PHE A 31 -2.47 -15.59 22.03
N ALA A 32 -2.59 -16.90 21.83
CA ALA A 32 -3.13 -17.81 22.84
C ALA A 32 -2.36 -17.73 24.16
N ARG A 33 -3.07 -17.86 25.26
CA ARG A 33 -2.49 -17.85 26.62
C ARG A 33 -2.69 -19.19 27.29
N PRO A 34 -1.79 -19.61 28.20
CA PRO A 34 -2.05 -20.75 29.04
C PRO A 34 -3.35 -20.57 29.82
N ALA A 35 -4.15 -21.63 29.91
CA ALA A 35 -5.32 -21.61 30.77
C ALA A 35 -4.89 -21.27 32.20
N PRO A 36 -5.66 -20.48 32.94
CA PRO A 36 -5.41 -20.24 34.36
C PRO A 36 -5.34 -21.60 35.06
N ALA A 37 -4.35 -21.77 35.92
CA ALA A 37 -4.22 -22.99 36.70
C ALA A 37 -5.56 -23.25 37.45
N PRO A 38 -6.08 -24.47 37.43
CA PRO A 38 -7.30 -24.77 38.14
C PRO A 38 -7.15 -24.38 39.60
N ASP A 39 -8.13 -23.68 40.14
CA ASP A 39 -8.12 -23.21 41.52
C ASP A 39 -8.04 -24.43 42.47
N ARG A 40 -6.85 -24.67 43.00
CA ARG A 40 -6.56 -25.79 43.89
C ARG A 40 -7.40 -25.75 45.17
N SER A 41 -8.08 -24.65 45.48
CA SER A 41 -8.99 -24.56 46.62
C SER A 41 -10.29 -25.34 46.43
N LYS A 42 -10.72 -25.51 45.17
CA LYS A 42 -11.93 -26.29 44.81
C LYS A 42 -11.71 -27.79 44.57
N GLN A 43 -10.47 -28.22 44.37
CA GLN A 43 -10.12 -29.62 44.15
C GLN A 43 -9.88 -30.42 45.45
N ARG A 44 -9.74 -29.77 46.61
CA ARG A 44 -9.52 -30.49 47.89
C ARG A 44 -10.77 -31.17 48.44
N GLN A 45 -11.94 -31.04 47.81
CA GLN A 45 -13.18 -31.71 48.24
C GLN A 45 -13.57 -32.95 47.43
N ALA A 46 -12.81 -33.37 46.44
CA ALA A 46 -13.24 -34.42 45.50
C ALA A 46 -12.17 -35.43 45.10
N SER A 47 -11.17 -35.78 45.95
CA SER A 47 -10.40 -37.03 45.69
C SER A 47 -9.60 -37.48 46.89
N SER A 48 -10.12 -38.47 47.56
CA SER A 48 -9.38 -39.54 48.26
C SER A 48 -9.12 -40.67 47.26
N GLY A 49 -8.02 -40.62 46.51
CA GLY A 49 -7.64 -41.65 45.56
C GLY A 49 -6.20 -41.41 45.10
N GLY A 50 -5.28 -42.23 45.62
CA GLY A 50 -3.86 -42.13 45.29
C GLY A 50 -3.58 -42.44 43.83
N GLY A 51 -2.84 -41.55 43.18
CA GLY A 51 -2.26 -41.70 41.86
C GLY A 51 -0.97 -40.90 41.80
N ASP A 52 0.13 -41.55 41.46
CA ASP A 52 1.50 -41.02 41.34
C ASP A 52 1.59 -39.76 40.48
N PRO A 53 2.32 -38.74 40.91
CA PRO A 53 2.56 -37.53 40.09
C PRO A 53 3.89 -37.66 39.32
N GLN A 54 3.89 -38.42 38.24
CA GLN A 54 5.00 -38.32 37.27
C GLN A 54 4.49 -38.03 35.86
N SER A 55 5.11 -36.97 35.27
CA SER A 55 5.04 -36.53 33.88
C SER A 55 3.89 -35.58 33.50
N GLY A 56 4.23 -34.32 33.36
CA GLY A 56 3.37 -33.33 32.68
C GLY A 56 3.80 -31.92 32.95
N GLY A 57 4.41 -31.27 31.98
CA GLY A 57 4.83 -29.87 32.07
C GLY A 57 3.71 -28.95 32.57
N ALA A 58 4.05 -27.99 33.38
CA ALA A 58 3.20 -27.11 34.17
C ALA A 58 2.34 -26.08 33.36
N TRP A 59 1.97 -26.41 32.12
CA TRP A 59 1.19 -25.50 31.27
C TRP A 59 -0.14 -26.14 30.91
N GLY A 60 -1.22 -25.54 31.38
CA GLY A 60 -2.58 -25.94 30.94
C GLY A 60 -2.76 -25.71 29.41
N PRO A 61 -3.88 -26.21 28.82
CA PRO A 61 -4.15 -26.05 27.41
C PRO A 61 -4.13 -24.53 27.03
N LEU A 62 -3.58 -24.25 25.85
CA LEU A 62 -3.58 -22.87 25.33
C LEU A 62 -5.00 -22.46 24.94
N ILE A 63 -5.44 -21.33 25.46
CA ILE A 63 -6.73 -20.72 25.12
C ILE A 63 -6.47 -19.64 24.07
N PRO A 64 -7.05 -19.73 22.85
CA PRO A 64 -6.96 -18.69 21.85
C PRO A 64 -7.47 -17.34 22.37
N ALA A 65 -6.92 -16.24 21.84
CA ALA A 65 -7.44 -14.91 22.15
C ALA A 65 -8.89 -14.77 21.64
N PRO A 66 -9.76 -14.04 22.35
CA PRO A 66 -11.15 -13.89 21.92
C PRO A 66 -11.24 -13.15 20.59
N VAL A 67 -12.13 -13.60 19.70
CA VAL A 67 -12.44 -12.98 18.42
C VAL A 67 -13.83 -12.37 18.49
N ILE A 68 -13.93 -11.07 18.19
CA ILE A 68 -15.19 -10.34 18.06
C ILE A 68 -15.39 -10.04 16.59
N GLN A 69 -16.42 -10.63 15.99
CA GLN A 69 -16.77 -10.41 14.60
C GLN A 69 -17.93 -9.44 14.51
N VAL A 70 -17.72 -8.30 13.83
CA VAL A 70 -18.74 -7.31 13.58
C VAL A 70 -19.01 -7.25 12.08
N SER A 71 -20.25 -7.53 11.66
CA SER A 71 -20.64 -7.39 10.26
C SER A 71 -20.91 -5.91 9.96
N GLY A 72 -20.17 -5.37 8.96
CA GLY A 72 -20.43 -4.02 8.43
C GLY A 72 -21.48 -3.97 7.34
N ARG A 73 -22.07 -5.12 6.97
CA ARG A 73 -23.18 -5.19 6.00
C ARG A 73 -24.51 -5.02 6.73
N THR A 74 -25.32 -4.10 6.22
CA THR A 74 -26.69 -3.86 6.70
C THR A 74 -27.74 -4.55 5.83
N PHE A 75 -27.37 -4.85 4.55
CA PHE A 75 -28.28 -5.42 3.56
C PHE A 75 -27.64 -6.65 2.88
N PRO A 76 -28.45 -7.59 2.38
CA PRO A 76 -27.97 -8.75 1.66
C PRO A 76 -27.29 -8.36 0.32
N VAL A 77 -26.36 -9.19 -0.09
CA VAL A 77 -25.65 -9.07 -1.38
C VAL A 77 -25.81 -10.37 -2.16
N GLU A 78 -26.45 -10.29 -3.32
CA GLU A 78 -26.53 -11.38 -4.28
C GLU A 78 -25.21 -11.44 -5.07
N VAL A 79 -24.56 -12.60 -5.12
CA VAL A 79 -23.35 -12.82 -5.93
C VAL A 79 -23.73 -13.58 -7.19
N ARG A 80 -23.38 -13.03 -8.36
CA ARG A 80 -23.55 -13.65 -9.67
C ARG A 80 -22.21 -13.88 -10.32
N TYR A 81 -22.02 -15.05 -10.91
CA TYR A 81 -20.84 -15.40 -11.68
C TYR A 81 -21.12 -15.24 -13.18
N ARG A 82 -20.27 -14.49 -13.88
CA ARG A 82 -20.35 -14.21 -15.33
C ARG A 82 -18.96 -14.39 -15.92
N PRO A 83 -18.43 -15.63 -15.97
CA PRO A 83 -17.14 -15.89 -16.59
C PRO A 83 -17.20 -15.54 -18.09
N PHE A 84 -16.06 -15.10 -18.63
CA PHE A 84 -15.91 -14.85 -20.05
C PHE A 84 -14.57 -15.43 -20.52
N GLU A 85 -14.51 -15.71 -21.83
CA GLU A 85 -13.28 -16.11 -22.50
C GLU A 85 -12.81 -14.96 -23.38
N GLU A 86 -11.54 -14.59 -23.23
CA GLU A 86 -10.93 -13.57 -24.09
C GLU A 86 -10.81 -14.08 -25.52
N SER A 87 -11.28 -13.29 -26.46
CA SER A 87 -11.20 -13.54 -27.90
C SER A 87 -10.83 -12.24 -28.62
N ARG A 88 -10.67 -12.32 -29.94
CA ARG A 88 -10.39 -11.15 -30.78
C ARG A 88 -11.48 -10.07 -30.68
N ASP A 89 -12.73 -10.47 -30.49
CA ASP A 89 -13.90 -9.58 -30.55
C ASP A 89 -14.56 -9.39 -29.15
N TYR A 90 -14.07 -10.06 -28.11
CA TYR A 90 -14.63 -9.99 -26.77
C TYR A 90 -13.54 -10.02 -25.71
N ASP A 91 -13.47 -8.98 -24.94
CA ASP A 91 -12.44 -8.74 -23.91
C ASP A 91 -13.05 -8.38 -22.55
N LEU A 92 -12.19 -8.06 -21.58
CA LEU A 92 -12.62 -7.60 -20.26
C LEU A 92 -13.56 -6.39 -20.34
N ASN A 93 -13.32 -5.44 -21.25
CA ASN A 93 -14.16 -4.25 -21.39
C ASN A 93 -15.56 -4.60 -21.90
N SER A 94 -15.65 -5.57 -22.79
CA SER A 94 -16.91 -6.13 -23.29
C SER A 94 -17.68 -6.81 -22.14
N ALA A 95 -17.01 -7.63 -21.33
CA ALA A 95 -17.61 -8.30 -20.17
C ALA A 95 -18.12 -7.30 -19.12
N ILE A 96 -17.36 -6.22 -18.86
CA ILE A 96 -17.80 -5.14 -17.95
C ILE A 96 -19.06 -4.46 -18.51
N THR A 97 -19.08 -4.18 -19.80
CA THR A 97 -20.22 -3.53 -20.47
C THR A 97 -21.49 -4.37 -20.37
N ASP A 98 -21.38 -5.67 -20.64
CA ASP A 98 -22.50 -6.61 -20.49
C ASP A 98 -23.01 -6.68 -19.04
N ALA A 99 -22.08 -6.65 -18.06
CA ALA A 99 -22.44 -6.63 -16.65
C ALA A 99 -23.13 -5.31 -16.25
N VAL A 100 -22.71 -4.16 -16.77
CA VAL A 100 -23.39 -2.87 -16.57
C VAL A 100 -24.79 -2.92 -17.18
N ASP A 101 -24.92 -3.44 -18.38
CA ASP A 101 -26.21 -3.60 -19.03
C ASP A 101 -27.14 -4.56 -18.27
N GLU A 102 -26.63 -5.67 -17.72
CA GLU A 102 -27.39 -6.58 -16.87
C GLU A 102 -27.92 -5.85 -15.62
N LEU A 103 -27.07 -5.10 -14.93
CA LEU A 103 -27.42 -4.42 -13.70
C LEU A 103 -28.42 -3.28 -13.89
N TRP A 104 -28.35 -2.56 -14.99
CA TRP A 104 -29.20 -1.40 -15.26
C TRP A 104 -30.43 -1.68 -16.09
N ARG A 105 -30.49 -2.79 -16.86
CA ARG A 105 -31.69 -3.23 -17.64
C ARG A 105 -32.78 -3.86 -16.78
N GLY A 106 -32.45 -4.35 -15.59
CA GLY A 106 -33.42 -4.88 -14.64
C GLY A 106 -34.41 -3.85 -14.08
N GLY A 107 -34.61 -2.79 -14.78
CA GLY A 107 -35.47 -1.62 -14.91
C GLY A 107 -36.57 -1.33 -13.90
N ALA A 108 -36.83 -2.11 -12.91
CA ALA A 108 -37.94 -1.89 -11.96
C ALA A 108 -37.47 -1.35 -10.59
N GLY A 109 -36.20 -1.00 -10.42
CA GLY A 109 -35.70 -0.46 -9.17
C GLY A 109 -35.16 0.97 -9.30
N PRO A 110 -35.11 1.73 -8.22
CA PRO A 110 -34.39 3.00 -8.20
C PRO A 110 -32.94 2.74 -8.63
N GLY A 111 -32.45 3.50 -9.61
CA GLY A 111 -31.07 3.37 -10.09
C GLY A 111 -30.07 3.39 -8.94
N GLY A 112 -29.01 2.62 -9.06
CA GLY A 112 -27.91 2.56 -8.11
C GLY A 112 -26.58 2.70 -8.82
N ASP A 113 -25.60 3.20 -8.10
CA ASP A 113 -24.25 3.35 -8.62
C ASP A 113 -23.52 2.01 -8.69
N ILE A 114 -22.64 1.90 -9.66
CA ILE A 114 -21.83 0.71 -9.90
C ILE A 114 -20.37 1.01 -9.50
N LEU A 115 -19.76 0.12 -8.73
CA LEU A 115 -18.33 0.11 -8.46
C LEU A 115 -17.69 -1.07 -9.21
N VAL A 116 -16.74 -0.76 -10.09
CA VAL A 116 -16.01 -1.77 -10.89
C VAL A 116 -14.60 -1.88 -10.35
N PHE A 117 -14.17 -3.08 -9.96
CA PHE A 117 -12.81 -3.35 -9.53
C PHE A 117 -11.94 -3.84 -10.68
N LEU A 118 -10.87 -3.10 -10.94
CA LEU A 118 -9.88 -3.34 -11.99
C LEU A 118 -8.46 -3.36 -11.42
N PRO A 119 -7.51 -4.08 -12.08
CA PRO A 119 -6.17 -4.24 -11.51
C PRO A 119 -5.32 -2.98 -11.53
N GLY A 120 -5.55 -2.04 -12.46
CA GLY A 120 -4.68 -0.88 -12.55
C GLY A 120 -5.23 0.28 -13.35
N GLU A 121 -4.43 1.34 -13.41
CA GLU A 121 -4.76 2.60 -14.07
C GLU A 121 -5.02 2.41 -15.58
N ARG A 122 -4.20 1.58 -16.26
CA ARG A 122 -4.37 1.34 -17.70
C ARG A 122 -5.73 0.72 -17.98
N GLU A 123 -6.08 -0.34 -17.27
CA GLU A 123 -7.35 -1.04 -17.43
C GLU A 123 -8.55 -0.14 -17.07
N ILE A 124 -8.38 0.75 -16.06
CA ILE A 124 -9.40 1.75 -15.72
C ILE A 124 -9.62 2.75 -16.86
N ARG A 125 -8.54 3.23 -17.50
CA ARG A 125 -8.64 4.17 -18.63
C ARG A 125 -9.32 3.53 -19.83
N GLU A 126 -8.88 2.32 -20.22
CA GLU A 126 -9.47 1.56 -21.33
C GLU A 126 -10.96 1.27 -21.08
N ALA A 127 -11.32 0.82 -19.87
CA ALA A 127 -12.72 0.57 -19.52
C ALA A 127 -13.56 1.86 -19.47
N ALA A 128 -13.00 2.97 -19.00
CA ALA A 128 -13.70 4.26 -18.96
C ALA A 128 -14.05 4.74 -20.37
N ASP A 129 -13.12 4.65 -21.31
CA ASP A 129 -13.33 5.10 -22.68
C ASP A 129 -14.34 4.18 -23.39
N HIS A 130 -14.24 2.86 -23.18
CA HIS A 130 -15.17 1.89 -23.74
C HIS A 130 -16.60 2.10 -23.22
N LEU A 131 -16.76 2.26 -21.89
CA LEU A 131 -18.07 2.51 -21.28
C LEU A 131 -18.67 3.85 -21.71
N ARG A 132 -17.90 4.94 -21.76
CA ARG A 132 -18.40 6.24 -22.23
C ARG A 132 -18.91 6.15 -23.65
N LYS A 133 -18.19 5.47 -24.55
CA LYS A 133 -18.62 5.23 -25.92
C LYS A 133 -19.91 4.40 -25.95
N HIS A 134 -19.98 3.30 -25.23
CA HIS A 134 -21.18 2.45 -25.17
C HIS A 134 -22.41 3.20 -24.64
N LEU A 135 -22.26 3.91 -23.51
CA LEU A 135 -23.35 4.65 -22.87
C LEU A 135 -23.84 5.83 -23.72
N SER A 136 -22.97 6.45 -24.53
CA SER A 136 -23.35 7.57 -25.41
C SER A 136 -24.40 7.17 -26.45
N HIS A 137 -24.44 5.91 -26.84
CA HIS A 137 -25.41 5.38 -27.79
C HIS A 137 -26.77 4.98 -27.16
N GLN A 138 -26.88 5.05 -25.81
CA GLN A 138 -28.08 4.72 -25.07
C GLN A 138 -28.78 5.98 -24.55
N PRO A 139 -29.94 6.40 -25.08
CA PRO A 139 -30.56 7.68 -24.72
C PRO A 139 -30.82 7.87 -23.23
N VAL A 140 -31.16 6.80 -22.51
CA VAL A 140 -31.45 6.84 -21.06
C VAL A 140 -30.19 6.90 -20.20
N LEU A 141 -29.07 6.37 -20.71
CA LEU A 141 -27.82 6.23 -19.95
C LEU A 141 -26.71 7.21 -20.37
N ARG A 142 -26.94 8.00 -21.41
CA ARG A 142 -25.94 8.96 -21.93
C ARG A 142 -25.48 10.02 -20.91
N SER A 143 -26.28 10.26 -19.88
CA SER A 143 -25.96 11.20 -18.78
C SER A 143 -25.26 10.52 -17.60
N ALA A 144 -25.02 9.20 -17.67
CA ALA A 144 -24.31 8.49 -16.62
C ALA A 144 -22.85 8.94 -16.54
N GLU A 145 -22.37 9.19 -15.34
CA GLU A 145 -20.98 9.56 -15.10
C GLU A 145 -20.09 8.30 -15.02
N VAL A 146 -18.92 8.33 -15.65
CA VAL A 146 -17.88 7.30 -15.52
C VAL A 146 -16.66 7.95 -14.91
N LEU A 147 -16.38 7.63 -13.63
CA LEU A 147 -15.32 8.24 -12.83
C LEU A 147 -14.24 7.22 -12.47
N PRO A 148 -12.96 7.52 -12.69
CA PRO A 148 -11.84 6.71 -12.25
C PRO A 148 -11.56 6.92 -10.76
N LEU A 149 -11.01 5.89 -10.09
CA LEU A 149 -10.55 5.95 -8.70
C LEU A 149 -9.28 5.11 -8.49
N PHE A 150 -8.14 5.75 -8.46
CA PHE A 150 -6.84 5.13 -8.16
C PHE A 150 -5.90 6.12 -7.46
N ALA A 151 -4.84 5.61 -6.82
CA ALA A 151 -4.00 6.41 -5.93
C ALA A 151 -3.29 7.61 -6.60
N ARG A 152 -3.05 7.56 -7.92
CA ARG A 152 -2.36 8.64 -8.66
C ARG A 152 -3.26 9.75 -9.17
N LEU A 153 -4.57 9.65 -8.96
CA LEU A 153 -5.49 10.73 -9.33
C LEU A 153 -5.16 12.02 -8.59
N SER A 154 -5.42 13.14 -9.26
CA SER A 154 -5.42 14.44 -8.61
C SER A 154 -6.49 14.51 -7.51
N GLN A 155 -6.31 15.39 -6.53
CA GLN A 155 -7.28 15.58 -5.46
C GLN A 155 -8.66 15.96 -6.00
N ALA A 156 -8.71 16.82 -7.01
CA ALA A 156 -9.97 17.26 -7.63
C ALA A 156 -10.75 16.11 -8.29
N GLU A 157 -10.04 15.17 -8.95
CA GLU A 157 -10.68 13.97 -9.53
C GLU A 157 -11.18 13.01 -8.44
N GLN A 158 -10.42 12.84 -7.35
CA GLN A 158 -10.87 12.03 -6.21
C GLN A 158 -12.09 12.65 -5.52
N ASP A 159 -12.10 13.96 -5.33
CA ASP A 159 -13.20 14.67 -4.67
C ASP A 159 -14.52 14.57 -5.44
N ARG A 160 -14.47 14.47 -6.79
CA ARG A 160 -15.69 14.28 -7.62
C ARG A 160 -16.48 13.03 -7.23
N ILE A 161 -15.83 11.98 -6.78
CA ILE A 161 -16.49 10.73 -6.39
C ILE A 161 -17.40 10.91 -5.18
N PHE A 162 -17.05 11.84 -4.31
CA PHE A 162 -17.79 12.12 -3.08
C PHE A 162 -18.85 13.23 -3.22
N GLN A 163 -18.93 13.87 -4.39
CA GLN A 163 -19.93 14.88 -4.67
C GLN A 163 -21.31 14.25 -4.91
N ASP A 164 -22.34 14.90 -4.43
CA ASP A 164 -23.71 14.54 -4.69
C ASP A 164 -24.03 14.62 -6.19
N HIS A 165 -24.84 13.69 -6.68
CA HIS A 165 -25.25 13.63 -8.07
C HIS A 165 -26.70 13.11 -8.18
N SER A 166 -27.37 13.49 -9.24
CA SER A 166 -28.77 13.10 -9.51
C SER A 166 -28.89 11.97 -10.54
N GLY A 167 -27.83 11.69 -11.27
CA GLY A 167 -27.78 10.68 -12.34
C GLY A 167 -27.25 9.33 -11.84
N ARG A 168 -27.02 8.41 -12.79
CA ARG A 168 -26.34 7.14 -12.55
C ARG A 168 -24.83 7.35 -12.65
N ARG A 169 -24.07 6.61 -11.85
CA ARG A 169 -22.62 6.72 -11.79
C ARG A 169 -21.95 5.35 -11.80
N ILE A 170 -20.86 5.24 -12.57
CA ILE A 170 -19.95 4.10 -12.55
C ILE A 170 -18.61 4.60 -12.03
N VAL A 171 -18.12 4.01 -10.94
CA VAL A 171 -16.79 4.27 -10.41
C VAL A 171 -15.89 3.10 -10.76
N LEU A 172 -14.81 3.35 -11.50
CA LEU A 172 -13.83 2.35 -11.90
C LEU A 172 -12.64 2.45 -10.94
N SER A 173 -12.41 1.44 -10.12
CA SER A 173 -11.45 1.53 -9.02
C SER A 173 -10.45 0.39 -9.01
N THR A 174 -9.25 0.69 -8.50
CA THR A 174 -8.33 -0.34 -8.03
C THR A 174 -8.75 -0.83 -6.64
N ASN A 175 -7.94 -1.68 -6.01
CA ASN A 175 -8.13 -2.13 -4.63
C ASN A 175 -8.16 -0.99 -3.58
N VAL A 176 -7.94 0.26 -3.95
CA VAL A 176 -8.09 1.43 -3.06
C VAL A 176 -9.51 1.55 -2.50
N ALA A 177 -10.55 1.18 -3.28
CA ALA A 177 -11.94 1.15 -2.82
C ALA A 177 -12.29 -0.15 -2.08
N GLU A 178 -11.39 -1.13 -2.02
CA GLU A 178 -11.61 -2.38 -1.30
C GLU A 178 -11.55 -2.17 0.22
N THR A 179 -10.59 -1.39 0.71
CA THR A 179 -10.35 -1.17 2.15
C THR A 179 -10.26 0.30 2.54
N SER A 180 -9.52 1.11 1.78
CA SER A 180 -9.07 2.43 2.21
C SER A 180 -10.11 3.53 2.04
N LEU A 181 -10.96 3.42 1.03
CA LEU A 181 -11.99 4.42 0.73
C LEU A 181 -13.38 3.78 0.69
N THR A 182 -14.36 4.48 1.24
CA THR A 182 -15.76 4.11 1.10
C THR A 182 -16.40 5.02 0.07
N VAL A 183 -16.72 4.46 -1.10
CA VAL A 183 -17.48 5.16 -2.14
C VAL A 183 -18.94 5.21 -1.73
N PRO A 184 -19.55 6.40 -1.64
CA PRO A 184 -20.96 6.51 -1.22
C PRO A 184 -21.91 6.02 -2.33
N GLY A 185 -23.12 5.61 -1.97
CA GLY A 185 -24.20 5.33 -2.90
C GLY A 185 -24.08 4.02 -3.71
N ILE A 186 -23.03 3.23 -3.51
CA ILE A 186 -22.79 2.00 -4.26
C ILE A 186 -23.85 0.94 -3.95
N ARG A 187 -24.56 0.52 -4.97
CA ARG A 187 -25.56 -0.55 -4.93
C ARG A 187 -25.11 -1.81 -5.67
N PHE A 188 -24.21 -1.66 -6.66
CA PHE A 188 -23.75 -2.74 -7.49
C PHE A 188 -22.23 -2.79 -7.55
N VAL A 189 -21.67 -4.00 -7.61
CA VAL A 189 -20.25 -4.25 -7.78
C VAL A 189 -20.01 -5.13 -9.00
N ILE A 190 -19.02 -4.79 -9.80
CA ILE A 190 -18.46 -5.65 -10.84
C ILE A 190 -17.00 -5.94 -10.45
N ASP A 191 -16.65 -7.20 -10.31
CA ASP A 191 -15.33 -7.63 -9.87
C ASP A 191 -14.61 -8.43 -10.96
N ALA A 192 -13.55 -7.84 -11.55
CA ALA A 192 -12.69 -8.53 -12.51
C ALA A 192 -11.84 -9.64 -11.88
N GLY A 193 -11.79 -9.74 -10.55
CA GLY A 193 -11.12 -10.82 -9.83
C GLY A 193 -9.60 -10.71 -9.76
N THR A 194 -9.02 -9.59 -10.18
CA THR A 194 -7.57 -9.36 -10.20
C THR A 194 -7.19 -8.06 -9.49
N ALA A 195 -5.93 -7.97 -9.05
CA ALA A 195 -5.33 -6.77 -8.52
C ALA A 195 -3.85 -6.69 -8.88
N ARG A 196 -3.28 -5.49 -8.88
CA ARG A 196 -1.83 -5.32 -8.92
C ARG A 196 -1.26 -5.50 -7.52
N VAL A 197 -0.37 -6.48 -7.41
CA VAL A 197 0.29 -6.84 -6.16
C VAL A 197 1.78 -6.58 -6.30
N LYS A 198 2.33 -5.91 -5.30
CA LYS A 198 3.77 -5.66 -5.20
C LYS A 198 4.47 -6.95 -4.79
N ARG A 199 5.40 -7.42 -5.61
CA ARG A 199 6.22 -8.60 -5.35
C ARG A 199 7.68 -8.32 -5.59
N TYR A 200 8.51 -8.77 -4.70
CA TYR A 200 9.96 -8.69 -4.83
C TYR A 200 10.49 -9.83 -5.72
N SER A 201 11.24 -9.46 -6.76
CA SER A 201 11.91 -10.40 -7.65
C SER A 201 13.31 -10.71 -7.14
N PHE A 202 13.52 -11.91 -6.63
CA PHE A 202 14.84 -12.38 -6.17
C PHE A 202 15.88 -12.41 -7.32
N ARG A 203 15.44 -12.57 -8.57
CA ARG A 203 16.31 -12.59 -9.72
C ARG A 203 16.78 -11.20 -10.12
N GLN A 204 15.87 -10.23 -10.12
CA GLN A 204 16.16 -8.87 -10.60
C GLN A 204 16.48 -7.92 -9.44
N LYS A 205 16.33 -8.36 -8.19
CA LYS A 205 16.55 -7.56 -6.98
C LYS A 205 15.72 -6.27 -6.91
N VAL A 206 14.56 -6.28 -7.54
CA VAL A 206 13.63 -5.14 -7.58
C VAL A 206 12.22 -5.57 -7.21
N GLU A 207 11.43 -4.62 -6.76
CA GLU A 207 10.01 -4.80 -6.54
C GLU A 207 9.24 -4.56 -7.85
N GLN A 208 8.33 -5.46 -8.16
CA GLN A 208 7.50 -5.43 -9.36
C GLN A 208 6.03 -5.42 -9.00
N LEU A 209 5.22 -4.71 -9.78
CA LEU A 209 3.77 -4.75 -9.69
C LEU A 209 3.24 -5.78 -10.68
N MET A 210 2.78 -6.91 -10.18
CA MET A 210 2.22 -7.99 -10.99
C MET A 210 0.70 -8.02 -10.87
N VAL A 211 0.01 -8.30 -11.99
CA VAL A 211 -1.43 -8.54 -11.98
C VAL A 211 -1.67 -10.00 -11.57
N GLU A 212 -2.37 -10.20 -10.48
CA GLU A 212 -2.63 -11.51 -9.90
C GLU A 212 -4.12 -11.67 -9.53
N PRO A 213 -4.64 -12.91 -9.51
CA PRO A 213 -5.95 -13.18 -8.93
C PRO A 213 -5.98 -12.79 -7.44
N ILE A 214 -7.07 -12.16 -7.01
CA ILE A 214 -7.28 -11.81 -5.61
C ILE A 214 -7.67 -13.01 -4.77
N SER A 215 -7.50 -12.93 -3.44
CA SER A 215 -7.97 -13.95 -2.49
C SER A 215 -9.50 -13.99 -2.37
N GLN A 216 -10.03 -15.07 -1.80
CA GLN A 216 -11.46 -15.17 -1.47
C GLN A 216 -11.91 -14.07 -0.51
N ALA A 217 -11.09 -13.76 0.51
CA ALA A 217 -11.37 -12.68 1.47
C ALA A 217 -11.46 -11.32 0.78
N ALA A 218 -10.55 -11.01 -0.14
CA ALA A 218 -10.58 -9.78 -0.93
C ALA A 218 -11.83 -9.72 -1.85
N ALA A 219 -12.16 -10.83 -2.54
CA ALA A 219 -13.37 -10.90 -3.36
C ALA A 219 -14.66 -10.69 -2.54
N ASN A 220 -14.75 -11.27 -1.34
CA ASN A 220 -15.87 -11.07 -0.44
C ASN A 220 -15.94 -9.64 0.10
N GLN A 221 -14.80 -9.00 0.34
CA GLN A 221 -14.73 -7.62 0.75
C GLN A 221 -15.20 -6.67 -0.34
N ARG A 222 -14.80 -6.93 -1.62
CA ARG A 222 -15.31 -6.18 -2.78
C ARG A 222 -16.81 -6.31 -2.90
N ALA A 223 -17.36 -7.53 -2.80
CA ALA A 223 -18.80 -7.77 -2.81
C ALA A 223 -19.51 -7.00 -1.68
N GLY A 224 -18.90 -6.95 -0.49
CA GLY A 224 -19.45 -6.22 0.66
C GLY A 224 -19.56 -4.70 0.48
N ARG A 225 -19.01 -4.13 -0.61
CA ARG A 225 -19.11 -2.69 -0.88
C ARG A 225 -20.50 -2.27 -1.32
N CYS A 226 -21.31 -3.16 -1.88
CA CYS A 226 -22.67 -2.85 -2.31
C CYS A 226 -23.79 -3.12 -1.26
N GLY A 227 -23.57 -3.82 -0.20
CA GLY A 227 -24.60 -4.10 0.83
C GLY A 227 -24.66 -3.08 1.97
N ARG A 228 -24.38 -1.81 1.74
CA ARG A 228 -24.31 -0.79 2.79
C ARG A 228 -25.54 0.13 2.85
N VAL A 229 -26.13 0.44 1.71
CA VAL A 229 -27.25 1.39 1.61
C VAL A 229 -28.56 0.72 1.21
N ALA A 230 -28.51 -0.40 0.51
CA ALA A 230 -29.65 -1.21 0.08
C ALA A 230 -29.16 -2.61 -0.31
N ASP A 231 -30.11 -3.50 -0.64
CA ASP A 231 -29.82 -4.80 -1.24
C ASP A 231 -28.92 -4.61 -2.47
N GLY A 232 -27.82 -5.36 -2.48
CA GLY A 232 -26.77 -5.22 -3.49
C GLY A 232 -26.66 -6.42 -4.40
N ILE A 233 -26.04 -6.22 -5.57
CA ILE A 233 -25.66 -7.29 -6.50
C ILE A 233 -24.18 -7.14 -6.81
N CYS A 234 -23.43 -8.24 -6.68
CA CYS A 234 -22.03 -8.32 -7.09
C CYS A 234 -21.90 -9.31 -8.26
N ILE A 235 -21.48 -8.81 -9.43
CA ILE A 235 -21.14 -9.63 -10.58
C ILE A 235 -19.64 -9.91 -10.57
N ARG A 236 -19.25 -11.19 -10.47
CA ARG A 236 -17.89 -11.68 -10.59
C ARG A 236 -17.65 -12.14 -12.04
N LEU A 237 -16.69 -11.52 -12.74
CA LEU A 237 -16.35 -11.84 -14.13
C LEU A 237 -15.46 -13.09 -14.26
N TYR A 238 -15.62 -14.02 -13.37
CA TYR A 238 -14.96 -15.33 -13.31
C TYR A 238 -15.93 -16.35 -12.74
N ASP A 239 -15.62 -17.64 -12.86
CA ASP A 239 -16.52 -18.70 -12.44
C ASP A 239 -16.40 -19.02 -10.93
N GLU A 240 -17.37 -19.74 -10.42
CA GLU A 240 -17.41 -20.15 -9.01
C GLU A 240 -16.29 -21.14 -8.67
N ALA A 241 -15.91 -22.02 -9.60
CA ALA A 241 -14.78 -22.92 -9.43
C ALA A 241 -13.47 -22.15 -9.29
N GLY A 242 -13.28 -21.11 -10.13
CA GLY A 242 -12.16 -20.20 -10.04
C GLY A 242 -12.13 -19.43 -8.72
N PHE A 243 -13.27 -19.03 -8.17
CA PHE A 243 -13.34 -18.43 -6.84
C PHE A 243 -12.93 -19.42 -5.75
N ASN A 244 -13.46 -20.63 -5.76
CA ASN A 244 -13.20 -21.66 -4.75
C ASN A 244 -11.74 -22.13 -4.78
N GLY A 245 -11.08 -22.11 -5.93
CA GLY A 245 -9.66 -22.43 -6.10
C GLY A 245 -8.68 -21.37 -5.60
N ARG A 246 -9.16 -20.17 -5.27
CA ARG A 246 -8.30 -19.08 -4.79
C ARG A 246 -7.83 -19.29 -3.35
N PRO A 247 -6.66 -18.74 -2.96
CA PRO A 247 -6.26 -18.66 -1.56
C PRO A 247 -7.34 -17.98 -0.71
N LYS A 248 -7.56 -18.48 0.51
CA LYS A 248 -8.55 -17.87 1.42
C LYS A 248 -8.21 -16.41 1.76
N PHE A 249 -6.92 -16.14 2.01
CA PHE A 249 -6.40 -14.83 2.40
C PHE A 249 -5.25 -14.41 1.49
N THR A 250 -5.02 -13.11 1.38
CA THR A 250 -3.88 -12.55 0.65
C THR A 250 -2.59 -12.80 1.43
N ASP A 251 -1.50 -13.14 0.73
CA ASP A 251 -0.19 -13.27 1.32
C ASP A 251 0.21 -12.01 2.10
N PRO A 252 0.72 -12.13 3.33
CA PRO A 252 1.22 -10.98 4.08
C PRO A 252 2.45 -10.37 3.39
N GLU A 253 2.69 -9.10 3.68
CA GLU A 253 3.78 -8.33 3.04
C GLU A 253 5.16 -8.97 3.24
N ILE A 254 5.40 -9.58 4.40
CA ILE A 254 6.68 -10.26 4.69
C ILE A 254 7.02 -11.40 3.71
N LEU A 255 6.03 -12.00 3.06
CA LEU A 255 6.23 -13.03 2.04
C LEU A 255 6.39 -12.46 0.61
N ARG A 256 6.17 -11.16 0.43
CA ARG A 256 6.12 -10.50 -0.88
C ARG A 256 7.21 -9.45 -1.11
N SER A 257 7.84 -8.97 -0.04
CA SER A 257 8.81 -7.86 -0.07
C SER A 257 10.23 -8.34 0.22
N SER A 258 11.22 -7.50 -0.11
CA SER A 258 12.59 -7.73 0.35
C SER A 258 12.67 -7.71 1.87
N LEU A 259 13.44 -8.62 2.44
CA LEU A 259 13.62 -8.69 3.89
C LEU A 259 14.79 -7.85 4.40
N ALA A 260 15.57 -7.21 3.53
CA ALA A 260 16.76 -6.44 3.94
C ALA A 260 16.43 -5.39 5.03
N GLY A 261 15.38 -4.59 4.82
CA GLY A 261 14.95 -3.59 5.79
C GLY A 261 14.44 -4.20 7.10
N VAL A 262 13.73 -5.33 7.03
CA VAL A 262 13.25 -6.06 8.22
C VAL A 262 14.42 -6.61 9.02
N ILE A 263 15.37 -7.29 8.37
CA ILE A 263 16.57 -7.85 9.01
C ILE A 263 17.39 -6.74 9.67
N LEU A 264 17.64 -5.65 8.94
CA LEU A 264 18.37 -4.49 9.45
C LEU A 264 17.73 -3.94 10.72
N ARG A 265 16.43 -3.76 10.72
CA ARG A 265 15.66 -3.27 11.86
C ARG A 265 15.69 -4.26 13.03
N MET A 266 15.50 -5.54 12.78
CA MET A 266 15.53 -6.58 13.82
C MET A 266 16.89 -6.64 14.51
N LYS A 267 17.99 -6.61 13.72
CA LYS A 267 19.35 -6.58 14.28
C LYS A 267 19.62 -5.32 15.12
N SER A 268 19.19 -4.16 14.64
CA SER A 268 19.37 -2.89 15.39
C SER A 268 18.59 -2.87 16.71
N LEU A 269 17.45 -3.53 16.76
CA LEU A 269 16.61 -3.66 17.95
C LEU A 269 16.96 -4.87 18.82
N ARG A 270 17.95 -5.67 18.42
CA ARG A 270 18.40 -6.90 19.11
C ARG A 270 17.27 -7.89 19.37
N LEU A 271 16.44 -8.12 18.36
CA LEU A 271 15.27 -9.02 18.46
C LEU A 271 15.61 -10.51 18.26
N GLY A 272 16.87 -10.86 18.15
CA GLY A 272 17.35 -12.22 17.90
C GLY A 272 17.49 -12.55 16.41
N ALA A 273 17.73 -13.82 16.10
CA ALA A 273 17.86 -14.31 14.75
C ALA A 273 16.50 -14.29 14.03
N VAL A 274 16.51 -13.89 12.75
CA VAL A 274 15.29 -13.81 11.94
C VAL A 274 14.64 -15.16 11.77
N GLU A 275 15.45 -16.22 11.66
CA GLU A 275 15.04 -17.62 11.50
C GLU A 275 14.27 -18.16 12.70
N GLU A 276 14.59 -17.66 13.91
CA GLU A 276 14.02 -18.11 15.18
C GLU A 276 12.91 -17.16 15.69
N PHE A 277 12.76 -16.03 15.04
CA PHE A 277 11.80 -15.03 15.48
C PHE A 277 10.35 -15.52 15.26
N ALA A 278 9.52 -15.35 16.26
CA ALA A 278 8.12 -15.78 16.23
C ALA A 278 7.28 -14.92 15.29
N PHE A 279 7.38 -15.13 13.99
CA PHE A 279 6.45 -14.56 13.03
C PHE A 279 5.11 -15.29 13.05
N ILE A 280 4.02 -14.61 12.70
CA ILE A 280 2.72 -15.26 12.47
C ILE A 280 2.81 -16.18 11.24
N GLU A 281 3.46 -15.69 10.18
CA GLU A 281 3.89 -16.44 9.02
C GLU A 281 5.38 -16.23 8.81
N PRO A 282 6.20 -17.27 9.01
CA PRO A 282 7.65 -17.13 8.88
C PRO A 282 8.04 -16.94 7.41
N PRO A 283 8.99 -16.06 7.11
CA PRO A 283 9.51 -15.88 5.77
C PRO A 283 10.27 -17.13 5.31
N GLN A 284 10.33 -17.32 3.99
CA GLN A 284 11.09 -18.41 3.38
C GLN A 284 12.59 -18.21 3.60
N LYS A 285 13.34 -19.30 3.79
CA LYS A 285 14.81 -19.25 3.95
C LYS A 285 15.51 -18.50 2.82
N ARG A 286 15.05 -18.67 1.57
CA ARG A 286 15.59 -17.97 0.41
C ARG A 286 15.47 -16.45 0.56
N ALA A 287 14.35 -15.95 1.07
CA ALA A 287 14.13 -14.53 1.28
C ALA A 287 15.05 -13.96 2.36
N ILE A 288 15.33 -14.74 3.41
CA ILE A 288 16.25 -14.35 4.47
C ILE A 288 17.68 -14.26 3.93
N VAL A 289 18.13 -15.28 3.20
CA VAL A 289 19.48 -15.30 2.56
C VAL A 289 19.65 -14.13 1.60
N ASP A 290 18.64 -13.86 0.76
CA ASP A 290 18.65 -12.72 -0.16
C ASP A 290 18.71 -11.37 0.55
N GLY A 291 17.97 -11.23 1.65
CA GLY A 291 18.00 -10.03 2.49
C GLY A 291 19.39 -9.77 3.11
N TYR A 292 20.04 -10.81 3.64
CA TYR A 292 21.41 -10.71 4.15
C TYR A 292 22.42 -10.40 3.03
N GLN A 293 22.26 -11.02 1.86
CA GLN A 293 23.12 -10.75 0.70
C GLN A 293 23.05 -9.27 0.31
N LEU A 294 21.82 -8.70 0.20
CA LEU A 294 21.66 -7.29 -0.09
C LEU A 294 22.31 -6.40 0.98
N LEU A 295 22.12 -6.72 2.26
CA LEU A 295 22.75 -5.95 3.34
C LEU A 295 24.28 -6.04 3.30
N SER A 296 24.85 -7.19 2.92
CA SER A 296 26.28 -7.36 2.72
C SER A 296 26.79 -6.53 1.53
N GLU A 297 26.08 -6.53 0.41
CA GLU A 297 26.39 -5.71 -0.79
C GLU A 297 26.41 -4.20 -0.43
N LEU A 298 25.49 -3.75 0.42
CA LEU A 298 25.45 -2.38 0.92
C LEU A 298 26.48 -2.08 2.01
N GLY A 299 27.25 -3.08 2.45
CA GLY A 299 28.21 -2.97 3.55
C GLY A 299 27.55 -2.80 4.93
N ALA A 300 26.26 -3.14 5.06
CA ALA A 300 25.50 -2.99 6.30
C ALA A 300 25.74 -4.12 7.30
N VAL A 301 26.13 -5.31 6.83
CA VAL A 301 26.53 -6.44 7.66
C VAL A 301 27.88 -6.96 7.21
N ASP A 302 28.62 -7.57 8.14
CA ASP A 302 29.89 -8.26 7.88
C ASP A 302 29.70 -9.74 7.50
N GLU A 303 30.80 -10.50 7.35
CA GLU A 303 30.77 -11.92 7.01
C GLU A 303 30.07 -12.79 8.07
N ALA A 304 30.03 -12.35 9.31
CA ALA A 304 29.29 -13.03 10.39
C ALA A 304 27.80 -12.59 10.44
N ASN A 305 27.36 -11.78 9.50
CA ASN A 305 26.04 -11.15 9.49
C ASN A 305 25.79 -10.18 10.64
N ASP A 306 26.83 -9.65 11.28
CA ASP A 306 26.68 -8.64 12.32
C ASP A 306 26.65 -7.22 11.73
N LEU A 307 25.97 -6.30 12.42
CA LEU A 307 25.86 -4.92 11.96
C LEU A 307 27.21 -4.21 11.95
N THR A 308 27.61 -3.73 10.78
CA THR A 308 28.72 -2.80 10.62
C THR A 308 28.34 -1.39 11.12
N ARG A 309 29.30 -0.47 11.14
CA ARG A 309 29.03 0.94 11.39
C ARG A 309 28.05 1.54 10.36
N ILE A 310 28.16 1.13 9.09
CA ILE A 310 27.23 1.50 8.02
C ILE A 310 25.83 0.97 8.37
N GLY A 311 25.70 -0.31 8.72
CA GLY A 311 24.41 -0.91 9.08
C GLY A 311 23.76 -0.25 10.30
N GLN A 312 24.53 0.10 11.31
CA GLN A 312 24.01 0.85 12.47
C GLN A 312 23.46 2.22 12.07
N THR A 313 24.11 2.92 11.17
CA THR A 313 23.65 4.22 10.67
C THR A 313 22.40 4.05 9.79
N LEU A 314 22.41 3.11 8.84
CA LEU A 314 21.27 2.82 7.98
C LEU A 314 20.01 2.46 8.77
N SER A 315 20.16 1.72 9.86
CA SER A 315 19.02 1.32 10.70
C SER A 315 18.27 2.48 11.38
N ARG A 316 18.90 3.65 11.48
CA ARG A 316 18.32 4.86 12.05
C ARG A 316 17.64 5.75 11.01
N LEU A 317 17.96 5.56 9.73
CA LEU A 317 17.31 6.30 8.64
C LEU A 317 15.89 5.75 8.41
N PRO A 318 14.87 6.61 8.30
CA PRO A 318 13.49 6.19 8.03
C PRO A 318 13.27 5.89 6.52
N LEU A 319 14.20 5.17 5.91
CA LEU A 319 14.27 4.94 4.47
C LEU A 319 14.57 3.46 4.15
N ASP A 320 14.32 3.09 2.92
CA ASP A 320 14.84 1.84 2.37
C ASP A 320 16.38 1.79 2.50
N PRO A 321 16.99 0.64 2.82
CA PRO A 321 18.44 0.52 3.01
C PRO A 321 19.27 0.99 1.80
N ARG A 322 18.80 0.77 0.56
CA ARG A 322 19.48 1.24 -0.65
C ARG A 322 19.49 2.77 -0.71
N VAL A 323 18.32 3.38 -0.49
CA VAL A 323 18.19 4.84 -0.47
C VAL A 323 19.02 5.45 0.66
N GLY A 324 19.01 4.82 1.82
CA GLY A 324 19.88 5.20 2.93
C GLY A 324 21.37 5.13 2.57
N ARG A 325 21.78 4.11 1.81
CA ARG A 325 23.18 3.96 1.36
C ARG A 325 23.63 5.08 0.43
N MET A 326 22.70 5.56 -0.45
CA MET A 326 22.96 6.74 -1.30
C MET A 326 23.30 7.97 -0.46
N ILE A 327 22.57 8.21 0.64
CA ILE A 327 22.81 9.33 1.56
C ILE A 327 24.20 9.22 2.22
N LEU A 328 24.57 8.02 2.68
CA LEU A 328 25.89 7.81 3.30
C LEU A 328 27.02 8.06 2.31
N GLU A 329 26.89 7.64 1.07
CA GLU A 329 27.88 7.90 0.02
C GLU A 329 27.95 9.40 -0.33
N ALA A 330 26.78 10.06 -0.41
CA ALA A 330 26.70 11.49 -0.68
C ALA A 330 27.38 12.35 0.39
N GLN A 331 27.31 11.94 1.65
CA GLN A 331 28.02 12.59 2.75
C GLN A 331 29.54 12.58 2.52
N GLN A 332 30.09 11.47 1.99
CA GLN A 332 31.51 11.35 1.72
C GLN A 332 31.94 12.10 0.44
N ARG A 333 31.04 12.22 -0.53
CA ARG A 333 31.31 12.84 -1.83
C ARG A 333 30.97 14.33 -1.90
N GLY A 334 30.42 14.93 -0.83
CA GLY A 334 30.00 16.32 -0.83
C GLY A 334 28.79 16.61 -1.69
N ALA A 335 27.83 15.67 -1.74
CA ALA A 335 26.57 15.78 -2.48
C ALA A 335 25.35 15.56 -1.58
N LEU A 336 25.50 15.80 -0.28
CA LEU A 336 24.49 15.43 0.71
C LEU A 336 23.19 16.25 0.55
N ASP A 337 23.30 17.53 0.23
CA ASP A 337 22.14 18.42 0.04
C ASP A 337 21.25 17.91 -1.11
N GLU A 338 21.83 17.67 -2.26
CA GLU A 338 21.12 17.21 -3.45
C GLU A 338 20.57 15.80 -3.27
N VAL A 339 21.36 14.90 -2.69
CA VAL A 339 20.90 13.50 -2.50
C VAL A 339 19.79 13.40 -1.46
N MET A 340 19.75 14.24 -0.42
CA MET A 340 18.61 14.29 0.51
C MET A 340 17.30 14.67 -0.21
N VAL A 341 17.35 15.61 -1.13
CA VAL A 341 16.20 15.98 -1.96
C VAL A 341 15.74 14.78 -2.80
N ILE A 342 16.66 14.11 -3.49
CA ILE A 342 16.33 12.96 -4.35
C ILE A 342 15.85 11.77 -3.52
N ALA A 343 16.53 11.45 -2.42
CA ALA A 343 16.18 10.34 -1.52
C ALA A 343 14.78 10.51 -0.93
N SER A 344 14.41 11.74 -0.55
CA SER A 344 13.07 12.04 -0.08
C SER A 344 12.03 11.90 -1.20
N ALA A 345 12.35 12.30 -2.44
CA ALA A 345 11.47 12.11 -3.60
C ALA A 345 11.28 10.63 -3.95
N LEU A 346 12.33 9.81 -3.90
CA LEU A 346 12.26 8.36 -4.16
C LEU A 346 11.44 7.59 -3.11
N SER A 347 11.23 8.17 -1.94
CA SER A 347 10.51 7.55 -0.83
C SER A 347 9.00 7.80 -0.85
N LEU A 348 8.51 8.56 -1.83
CA LEU A 348 7.10 8.91 -1.97
C LEU A 348 6.62 8.74 -3.41
N GLN A 349 5.32 8.89 -3.61
CA GLN A 349 4.74 8.92 -4.94
C GLN A 349 5.08 10.24 -5.67
N ASP A 350 5.34 10.18 -6.98
CA ASP A 350 5.64 11.35 -7.82
C ASP A 350 4.62 12.48 -7.57
N VAL A 351 5.13 13.68 -7.35
CA VAL A 351 4.33 14.87 -7.08
C VAL A 351 3.65 15.43 -8.34
N ARG A 352 4.05 14.98 -9.52
CA ARG A 352 3.49 15.40 -10.80
C ARG A 352 2.19 14.65 -11.07
N ASP A 353 1.09 15.37 -11.20
CA ASP A 353 -0.22 14.82 -11.58
C ASP A 353 -0.35 14.80 -13.13
N ARG A 354 -0.97 13.75 -13.66
CA ARG A 354 -1.30 13.64 -15.09
C ARG A 354 -2.78 13.27 -15.24
N PRO A 355 -3.71 14.24 -15.11
CA PRO A 355 -5.14 14.01 -15.26
C PRO A 355 -5.48 13.39 -16.62
N MET A 356 -6.48 12.50 -16.66
CA MET A 356 -6.82 11.75 -17.88
C MET A 356 -7.20 12.65 -19.06
N ASP A 357 -7.92 13.71 -18.77
CA ASP A 357 -8.43 14.69 -19.75
C ASP A 357 -7.41 15.78 -20.13
N LYS A 358 -6.27 15.87 -19.44
CA LYS A 358 -5.28 16.95 -19.57
C LYS A 358 -3.83 16.47 -19.65
N GLN A 359 -3.60 15.25 -20.10
CA GLN A 359 -2.25 14.65 -20.11
C GLN A 359 -1.23 15.49 -20.90
N ALA A 360 -1.58 15.90 -22.12
CA ALA A 360 -0.70 16.70 -22.97
C ALA A 360 -0.36 18.05 -22.33
N GLN A 361 -1.31 18.68 -21.65
CA GLN A 361 -1.09 19.93 -20.93
C GLN A 361 -0.19 19.72 -19.72
N ALA A 362 -0.38 18.63 -18.97
CA ALA A 362 0.46 18.27 -17.84
C ALA A 362 1.90 17.99 -18.30
N ASP A 363 2.09 17.19 -19.36
CA ASP A 363 3.39 16.90 -19.92
C ASP A 363 4.12 18.17 -20.38
N GLN A 364 3.42 19.07 -21.04
CA GLN A 364 3.96 20.37 -21.44
C GLN A 364 4.37 21.23 -20.22
N ALA A 365 3.55 21.24 -19.16
CA ALA A 365 3.87 21.97 -17.95
C ALA A 365 5.09 21.38 -17.20
N HIS A 366 5.28 20.06 -17.27
CA HIS A 366 6.37 19.35 -16.61
C HIS A 366 7.68 19.39 -17.41
N ALA A 367 7.64 19.57 -18.73
CA ALA A 367 8.83 19.58 -19.61
C ALA A 367 9.95 20.55 -19.15
N LYS A 368 9.60 21.64 -18.48
CA LYS A 368 10.59 22.58 -17.92
C LYS A 368 11.45 21.99 -16.81
N PHE A 369 11.05 20.87 -16.22
CA PHE A 369 11.79 20.15 -15.18
C PHE A 369 12.62 19.02 -15.76
N ASP A 370 12.43 18.66 -17.03
CA ASP A 370 13.17 17.57 -17.64
C ASP A 370 14.67 17.93 -17.80
N ASP A 371 15.48 16.89 -17.72
CA ASP A 371 16.90 16.97 -18.00
C ASP A 371 17.27 15.80 -18.93
N GLU A 372 17.90 16.13 -20.06
CA GLU A 372 18.21 15.13 -21.10
C GLU A 372 19.16 14.02 -20.62
N LYS A 373 19.94 14.29 -19.58
CA LYS A 373 20.98 13.39 -19.10
C LYS A 373 20.59 12.63 -17.84
N SER A 374 19.64 13.16 -17.04
CA SER A 374 19.36 12.60 -15.73
C SER A 374 18.00 13.01 -15.17
N GLU A 375 17.15 12.03 -14.86
CA GLU A 375 15.92 12.23 -14.11
C GLU A 375 16.17 12.77 -12.69
N PHE A 376 17.31 12.45 -12.10
CA PHE A 376 17.71 12.98 -10.79
C PHE A 376 17.96 14.50 -10.86
N SER A 377 18.64 14.95 -11.91
CA SER A 377 18.81 16.38 -12.18
C SER A 377 17.45 17.08 -12.41
N GLY A 378 16.53 16.42 -13.08
CA GLY A 378 15.14 16.90 -13.23
C GLY A 378 14.42 17.06 -11.90
N THR A 379 14.59 16.10 -10.99
CA THR A 379 14.04 16.19 -9.62
C THR A 379 14.57 17.40 -8.85
N LEU A 380 15.86 17.69 -8.97
CA LEU A 380 16.47 18.87 -8.36
C LEU A 380 15.96 20.18 -8.97
N LYS A 381 15.75 20.23 -10.29
CA LYS A 381 15.13 21.39 -10.97
C LYS A 381 13.71 21.64 -10.43
N LEU A 382 12.92 20.59 -10.26
CA LEU A 382 11.57 20.68 -9.69
C LEU A 382 11.61 21.18 -8.24
N TRP A 383 12.49 20.62 -7.41
CA TRP A 383 12.65 21.07 -6.03
C TRP A 383 13.02 22.54 -5.93
N LYS A 384 14.01 22.96 -6.71
CA LYS A 384 14.42 24.38 -6.77
C LYS A 384 13.26 25.28 -7.18
N TRP A 385 12.50 24.89 -8.20
CA TRP A 385 11.34 25.64 -8.62
C TRP A 385 10.27 25.76 -7.53
N LEU A 386 10.05 24.68 -6.75
CA LEU A 386 9.13 24.69 -5.62
C LEU A 386 9.56 25.67 -4.51
N GLU A 387 10.85 25.70 -4.21
CA GLU A 387 11.41 26.61 -3.19
C GLU A 387 11.41 28.06 -3.68
N ASP A 388 11.85 28.30 -4.90
CA ASP A 388 11.86 29.64 -5.51
C ASP A 388 10.43 30.23 -5.61
N SER A 389 9.45 29.40 -5.96
CA SER A 389 8.05 29.80 -6.06
C SER A 389 7.41 30.14 -4.72
N LYS A 390 7.86 29.53 -3.63
CA LYS A 390 7.38 29.83 -2.28
C LYS A 390 7.96 31.15 -1.71
N GLY A 391 8.98 31.70 -2.34
CA GLY A 391 9.68 32.91 -1.91
C GLY A 391 11.00 32.62 -1.22
N GLY A 392 11.73 31.59 -1.67
CA GLY A 392 13.14 31.35 -1.34
C GLY A 392 14.02 32.38 -2.05
N HIS A 393 15.13 32.74 -1.39
CA HIS A 393 16.26 33.57 -1.84
C HIS A 393 15.97 34.62 -2.94
N GLY A 394 15.57 35.80 -2.51
CA GLY A 394 15.72 37.00 -3.34
C GLY A 394 14.51 37.54 -4.15
N LYS A 395 13.28 37.03 -3.88
CA LYS A 395 12.07 37.62 -4.46
C LYS A 395 11.37 38.56 -3.46
N ASP A 396 11.15 39.79 -3.85
CA ASP A 396 10.50 40.85 -3.04
C ASP A 396 9.01 40.55 -2.70
N HIS A 397 8.41 39.54 -3.32
CA HIS A 397 7.01 39.17 -3.07
C HIS A 397 6.85 37.69 -2.80
N LYS A 398 6.64 37.37 -1.52
CA LYS A 398 6.26 36.04 -1.05
C LYS A 398 4.81 35.75 -1.43
N LEU A 399 4.57 34.67 -2.18
CA LEU A 399 3.20 34.24 -2.48
C LEU A 399 2.45 33.88 -1.20
N SER A 400 1.18 34.27 -1.12
CA SER A 400 0.29 33.76 -0.09
C SER A 400 0.13 32.25 -0.24
N HIS A 401 -0.26 31.55 0.83
CA HIS A 401 -0.46 30.11 0.79
C HIS A 401 -1.43 29.68 -0.33
N ARG A 402 -2.53 30.41 -0.49
CA ARG A 402 -3.53 30.16 -1.54
C ARG A 402 -2.96 30.38 -2.95
N GLN A 403 -2.18 31.43 -3.16
CA GLN A 403 -1.54 31.70 -4.45
C GLN A 403 -0.53 30.62 -4.80
N TYR A 404 0.26 30.17 -3.82
CA TYR A 404 1.20 29.08 -4.02
C TYR A 404 0.51 27.76 -4.37
N GLU A 405 -0.54 27.38 -3.65
CA GLU A 405 -1.33 26.19 -3.99
C GLU A 405 -1.95 26.26 -5.39
N ASN A 406 -2.47 27.42 -5.80
CA ASN A 406 -3.02 27.62 -7.14
C ASN A 406 -1.92 27.47 -8.21
N LEU A 407 -0.74 28.05 -7.98
CA LEU A 407 0.40 27.89 -8.88
C LEU A 407 0.80 26.41 -9.04
N LEU A 408 0.80 25.62 -7.95
CA LEU A 408 1.06 24.18 -8.03
C LEU A 408 0.01 23.47 -8.89
N ARG A 409 -1.28 23.72 -8.65
CA ARG A 409 -2.38 23.13 -9.41
C ARG A 409 -2.35 23.48 -10.91
N GLU A 410 -2.05 24.74 -11.24
CA GLU A 410 -1.90 25.21 -12.62
C GLU A 410 -0.75 24.49 -13.36
N ASN A 411 0.27 24.06 -12.62
CA ASN A 411 1.41 23.31 -13.16
C ASN A 411 1.25 21.77 -12.96
N PHE A 412 0.05 21.30 -12.63
CA PHE A 412 -0.23 19.88 -12.38
C PHE A 412 0.70 19.26 -11.34
N ILE A 413 0.98 20.00 -10.26
CA ILE A 413 1.76 19.52 -9.12
C ILE A 413 0.83 19.27 -7.93
N ASN A 414 0.90 18.08 -7.34
CA ASN A 414 0.07 17.65 -6.22
C ASN A 414 0.52 18.33 -4.92
N VAL A 415 -0.30 19.22 -4.40
CA VAL A 415 -0.01 20.01 -3.19
C VAL A 415 0.28 19.14 -1.98
N ARG A 416 -0.50 18.06 -1.80
CA ARG A 416 -0.34 17.15 -0.66
C ARG A 416 0.99 16.41 -0.72
N ARG A 417 1.33 15.84 -1.89
CA ARG A 417 2.60 15.12 -2.08
C ARG A 417 3.82 16.05 -1.95
N VAL A 418 3.71 17.30 -2.35
CA VAL A 418 4.77 18.31 -2.10
C VAL A 418 4.98 18.53 -0.61
N ARG A 419 3.90 18.56 0.21
CA ARG A 419 4.02 18.64 1.66
C ARG A 419 4.70 17.39 2.23
N GLU A 420 4.26 16.20 1.82
CA GLU A 420 4.86 14.93 2.21
C GLU A 420 6.36 14.86 1.85
N TRP A 421 6.73 15.36 0.66
CA TRP A 421 8.13 15.45 0.24
C TRP A 421 8.97 16.33 1.17
N ARG A 422 8.45 17.51 1.51
CA ARG A 422 9.11 18.42 2.45
C ARG A 422 9.22 17.83 3.85
N ASP A 423 8.20 17.11 4.30
CA ASP A 423 8.21 16.48 5.61
C ASP A 423 9.30 15.40 5.70
N ILE A 424 9.42 14.54 4.69
CA ILE A 424 10.51 13.53 4.63
C ILE A 424 11.87 14.23 4.55
N HIS A 425 12.02 15.22 3.70
CA HIS A 425 13.27 15.99 3.59
C HIS A 425 13.66 16.63 4.92
N THR A 426 12.70 17.21 5.65
CA THR A 426 12.92 17.77 6.99
C THR A 426 13.34 16.70 8.01
N GLN A 427 12.73 15.52 7.96
CA GLN A 427 13.13 14.38 8.81
C GLN A 427 14.59 13.96 8.51
N LEU A 428 14.99 13.93 7.25
CA LEU A 428 16.37 13.62 6.87
C LEU A 428 17.34 14.68 7.38
N HIS A 429 17.00 15.97 7.29
CA HIS A 429 17.80 17.04 7.89
C HIS A 429 17.99 16.86 9.40
N THR A 430 16.95 16.43 10.12
CA THR A 430 17.03 16.15 11.55
C THR A 430 18.05 15.05 11.82
N VAL A 431 17.98 13.94 11.08
CA VAL A 431 18.94 12.83 11.22
C VAL A 431 20.36 13.25 10.87
N VAL A 432 20.55 14.05 9.83
CA VAL A 432 21.85 14.60 9.42
C VAL A 432 22.43 15.47 10.54
N ALA A 433 21.61 16.32 11.15
CA ALA A 433 22.02 17.17 12.29
C ALA A 433 22.40 16.34 13.54
N GLU A 434 21.63 15.30 13.87
CA GLU A 434 21.93 14.38 14.98
C GLU A 434 23.28 13.67 14.79
N HIS A 435 23.64 13.33 13.54
CA HIS A 435 24.93 12.72 13.20
C HIS A 435 26.04 13.73 13.04
N LYS A 436 25.76 15.05 13.13
CA LYS A 436 26.70 16.15 12.91
C LYS A 436 27.38 16.09 11.53
N TRP A 437 26.68 15.60 10.52
CA TRP A 437 27.19 15.59 9.17
C TRP A 437 27.12 17.00 8.56
N GLN A 438 28.17 17.37 7.84
CA GLN A 438 28.19 18.66 7.15
C GLN A 438 27.49 18.55 5.81
N ILE A 439 26.52 19.43 5.59
CA ILE A 439 25.85 19.59 4.31
C ILE A 439 26.76 20.44 3.42
N ASN A 440 26.93 20.04 2.16
CA ASN A 440 27.70 20.80 1.21
C ASN A 440 27.05 22.18 0.92
N THR A 441 27.88 23.20 0.85
CA THR A 441 27.44 24.57 0.53
C THR A 441 27.58 24.90 -0.96
N ALA A 442 28.53 24.24 -1.64
CA ALA A 442 28.67 24.32 -3.09
C ALA A 442 27.85 23.21 -3.76
N PRO A 443 27.18 23.49 -4.89
CA PRO A 443 26.45 22.48 -5.64
C PRO A 443 27.34 21.31 -6.02
N ALA A 444 26.85 20.10 -5.84
CA ALA A 444 27.55 18.89 -6.24
C ALA A 444 27.71 18.81 -7.77
N SER A 445 28.85 18.29 -8.22
CA SER A 445 29.04 17.98 -9.63
C SER A 445 28.14 16.83 -10.06
N TYR A 446 27.93 16.71 -11.39
CA TYR A 446 27.19 15.57 -11.95
C TYR A 446 27.75 14.23 -11.50
N GLU A 447 29.08 14.09 -11.48
CA GLU A 447 29.77 12.88 -11.07
C GLU A 447 29.57 12.58 -9.57
N GLN A 448 29.77 13.57 -8.69
CA GLN A 448 29.54 13.42 -7.25
C GLN A 448 28.11 12.94 -6.95
N LEU A 449 27.13 13.55 -7.62
CA LEU A 449 25.72 13.19 -7.49
C LEU A 449 25.47 11.75 -7.93
N HIS A 450 25.84 11.40 -9.16
CA HIS A 450 25.48 10.10 -9.73
C HIS A 450 26.27 8.93 -9.15
N LEU A 451 27.52 9.12 -8.75
CA LEU A 451 28.26 8.12 -7.99
C LEU A 451 27.66 7.88 -6.61
N SER A 452 27.09 8.92 -5.98
CA SER A 452 26.36 8.76 -4.72
C SER A 452 25.08 7.94 -4.92
N MET A 453 24.36 8.20 -6.00
CA MET A 453 23.14 7.44 -6.35
C MET A 453 23.45 5.98 -6.69
N LEU A 454 24.56 5.72 -7.34
CA LEU A 454 24.99 4.36 -7.74
C LEU A 454 25.32 3.45 -6.55
N ALA A 455 25.59 4.01 -5.38
CA ALA A 455 25.93 3.23 -4.18
C ALA A 455 24.74 2.49 -3.55
N GLY A 456 23.53 2.84 -3.89
CA GLY A 456 22.26 2.22 -3.45
C GLY A 456 21.58 1.47 -4.58
#